data_641414d2c70f73328e352b2ea59bf705
#
_entry.id   641414d2c70f73328e352b2ea59bf705
#
_cell.length_a   1.000
_cell.length_b   1.000
_cell.length_c   1.000
_cell.angle_alpha   90.00
_cell.angle_beta   90.00
_cell.angle_gamma   90.00
#
_symmetry.space_group_name_H-M   'P 1'
#
loop_
_entity.id
_entity.type
_entity.pdbx_description
1 polymer ?
#
loop_
_entity_poly.entity_id
_entity_poly.type
_entity_poly.pdbx_seq_one_letter_code
_entity_poly.pdbx_strand_id
1 'polypeptide(L)'
;MTKNNLKVVKTTKAQQAEGNEKNKALDAAIAQITDNFGKGSVMKLGQRKAMDVESVSTGSLSLDLALGIGGLPKGRVVEVYGPESSGKTTLALQVVAEAQKAGGICAFVDAEHALDPVYAKKLGVDTEELLISQPDTGEQALEIAD
;
A
#
# COMPACT_ATOMS: atom_id res chain seq x y z
N MET A 1 -30.44 -33.13 16.01
CA MET A 1 -29.20 -33.36 15.28
C MET A 1 -29.55 -33.59 13.80
N THR A 2 -29.54 -32.51 13.00
CA THR A 2 -29.92 -32.56 11.58
C THR A 2 -28.65 -32.56 10.73
N LYS A 3 -28.35 -33.69 10.10
CA LYS A 3 -27.20 -33.82 9.19
C LYS A 3 -27.54 -33.13 7.86
N ASN A 4 -26.90 -31.99 7.59
CA ASN A 4 -26.93 -31.35 6.28
C ASN A 4 -26.05 -32.15 5.31
N ASN A 5 -26.70 -32.93 4.44
CA ASN A 5 -26.07 -33.58 3.29
C ASN A 5 -25.84 -32.56 2.19
N LEU A 6 -24.63 -32.00 2.09
CA LEU A 6 -24.18 -31.27 0.90
C LEU A 6 -24.07 -32.25 -0.29
N LYS A 7 -25.03 -32.20 -1.22
CA LYS A 7 -24.94 -32.89 -2.50
C LYS A 7 -23.86 -32.27 -3.35
N VAL A 8 -22.72 -32.96 -3.50
CA VAL A 8 -21.73 -32.65 -4.52
C VAL A 8 -22.34 -32.87 -5.88
N VAL A 9 -22.60 -31.79 -6.62
CA VAL A 9 -23.09 -31.87 -8.01
C VAL A 9 -21.96 -32.40 -8.87
N LYS A 10 -22.07 -33.64 -9.33
CA LYS A 10 -21.15 -34.25 -10.30
C LYS A 10 -21.38 -33.56 -11.66
N THR A 11 -20.40 -32.72 -12.08
CA THR A 11 -20.39 -32.13 -13.41
C THR A 11 -20.38 -33.23 -14.48
N THR A 12 -21.33 -33.21 -15.39
CA THR A 12 -21.42 -34.21 -16.48
C THR A 12 -20.30 -34.01 -17.51
N LYS A 13 -19.86 -35.11 -18.17
CA LYS A 13 -18.79 -35.08 -19.21
C LYS A 13 -19.03 -34.02 -20.30
N ALA A 14 -20.30 -33.72 -20.62
CA ALA A 14 -20.68 -32.67 -21.58
C ALA A 14 -20.32 -31.26 -21.09
N GLN A 15 -20.53 -30.94 -19.80
CA GLN A 15 -20.20 -29.64 -19.22
C GLN A 15 -18.66 -29.44 -19.11
N GLN A 16 -17.90 -30.52 -18.95
CA GLN A 16 -16.43 -30.48 -18.99
C GLN A 16 -15.88 -30.25 -20.39
N ALA A 17 -16.53 -30.79 -21.42
CA ALA A 17 -16.15 -30.59 -22.83
C ALA A 17 -16.43 -29.14 -23.28
N GLU A 18 -17.61 -28.60 -22.99
CA GLU A 18 -17.93 -27.16 -23.24
C GLU A 18 -17.01 -26.20 -22.51
N GLY A 19 -16.64 -26.49 -21.26
CA GLY A 19 -15.69 -25.69 -20.49
C GLY A 19 -14.28 -25.69 -21.12
N ASN A 20 -13.87 -26.81 -21.70
CA ASN A 20 -12.57 -26.96 -22.36
C ASN A 20 -12.51 -26.18 -23.70
N GLU A 21 -13.61 -26.16 -24.47
CA GLU A 21 -13.70 -25.40 -25.72
C GLU A 21 -13.71 -23.88 -25.45
N LYS A 22 -14.45 -23.43 -24.45
CA LYS A 22 -14.46 -22.02 -24.02
C LYS A 22 -13.07 -21.55 -23.54
N ASN A 23 -12.37 -22.37 -22.79
CA ASN A 23 -11.02 -22.05 -22.34
C ASN A 23 -10.03 -21.97 -23.51
N LYS A 24 -10.10 -22.88 -24.49
CA LYS A 24 -9.26 -22.82 -25.69
C LYS A 24 -9.54 -21.56 -26.53
N ALA A 25 -10.80 -21.20 -26.69
CA ALA A 25 -11.18 -19.99 -27.41
C ALA A 25 -10.69 -18.72 -26.68
N LEU A 26 -10.76 -18.68 -25.34
CA LEU A 26 -10.24 -17.59 -24.51
C LEU A 26 -8.72 -17.49 -24.63
N ASP A 27 -8.00 -18.61 -24.54
CA ASP A 27 -6.55 -18.63 -24.63
C ASP A 27 -6.09 -18.17 -26.03
N ALA A 28 -6.80 -18.55 -27.10
CA ALA A 28 -6.53 -18.08 -28.46
C ALA A 28 -6.75 -16.56 -28.59
N ALA A 29 -7.84 -16.03 -28.02
CA ALA A 29 -8.13 -14.60 -28.02
C ALA A 29 -7.05 -13.80 -27.23
N ILE A 30 -6.63 -14.30 -26.07
CA ILE A 30 -5.54 -13.70 -25.29
C ILE A 30 -4.22 -13.70 -26.08
N ALA A 31 -3.90 -14.80 -26.77
CA ALA A 31 -2.71 -14.88 -27.63
C ALA A 31 -2.76 -13.83 -28.73
N GLN A 32 -3.86 -13.69 -29.43
CA GLN A 32 -4.04 -12.70 -30.50
C GLN A 32 -3.91 -11.27 -30.02
N ILE A 33 -4.45 -10.95 -28.81
CA ILE A 33 -4.30 -9.63 -28.20
C ILE A 33 -2.84 -9.39 -27.82
N THR A 34 -2.17 -10.41 -27.27
CA THR A 34 -0.76 -10.33 -26.90
C THR A 34 0.15 -10.09 -28.09
N ASP A 35 -0.14 -10.72 -29.23
CA ASP A 35 0.60 -10.53 -30.49
C ASP A 35 0.41 -9.13 -31.07
N ASN A 36 -0.79 -8.57 -30.97
CA ASN A 36 -1.10 -7.25 -31.53
C ASN A 36 -0.65 -6.09 -30.61
N PHE A 37 -0.70 -6.25 -29.31
CA PHE A 37 -0.51 -5.16 -28.33
C PHE A 37 0.68 -5.39 -27.38
N GLY A 38 1.38 -6.51 -27.49
CA GLY A 38 2.53 -6.85 -26.67
C GLY A 38 2.20 -7.65 -25.42
N LYS A 39 3.25 -8.25 -24.84
CA LYS A 39 3.14 -9.08 -23.62
C LYS A 39 2.65 -8.24 -22.43
N GLY A 40 1.61 -8.72 -21.76
CA GLY A 40 1.05 -8.07 -20.58
C GLY A 40 -0.13 -7.14 -20.86
N SER A 41 -0.55 -6.97 -22.12
CA SER A 41 -1.75 -6.20 -22.50
C SER A 41 -3.03 -6.79 -21.92
N VAL A 42 -3.10 -8.11 -21.80
CA VAL A 42 -4.19 -8.85 -21.13
C VAL A 42 -3.61 -9.94 -20.25
N MET A 43 -4.08 -10.05 -19.01
CA MET A 43 -3.72 -11.12 -18.09
C MET A 43 -4.88 -11.42 -17.13
N LYS A 44 -4.96 -12.65 -16.66
CA LYS A 44 -5.90 -13.00 -15.58
C LYS A 44 -5.43 -12.34 -14.27
N LEU A 45 -6.34 -11.68 -13.55
CA LEU A 45 -6.00 -10.94 -12.32
C LEU A 45 -5.27 -11.82 -11.29
N GLY A 46 -5.65 -13.09 -11.17
CA GLY A 46 -4.97 -14.05 -10.29
C GLY A 46 -3.57 -14.50 -10.73
N GLN A 47 -3.14 -14.16 -11.95
CA GLN A 47 -1.79 -14.43 -12.45
C GLN A 47 -0.85 -13.24 -12.24
N ARG A 48 -1.36 -12.09 -11.81
CA ARG A 48 -0.55 -10.96 -11.39
C ARG A 48 0.26 -11.40 -10.18
N LYS A 49 1.58 -11.56 -10.32
CA LYS A 49 2.47 -11.61 -9.16
C LYS A 49 2.18 -10.36 -8.34
N ALA A 50 1.90 -10.53 -7.05
CA ALA A 50 1.84 -9.39 -6.14
C ALA A 50 3.12 -8.58 -6.40
N MET A 51 2.98 -7.32 -6.80
CA MET A 51 4.14 -6.45 -6.95
C MET A 51 4.76 -6.36 -5.57
N ASP A 52 6.02 -6.73 -5.48
CA ASP A 52 6.82 -6.55 -4.27
C ASP A 52 7.03 -5.04 -4.12
N VAL A 53 6.15 -4.40 -3.35
CA VAL A 53 6.19 -2.96 -3.11
C VAL A 53 7.01 -2.73 -1.86
N GLU A 54 8.16 -2.09 -2.01
CA GLU A 54 8.92 -1.65 -0.85
C GLU A 54 8.06 -0.72 0.03
N SER A 55 8.10 -0.94 1.32
CA SER A 55 7.30 -0.19 2.28
C SER A 55 8.14 0.32 3.45
N VAL A 56 7.62 1.31 4.15
CA VAL A 56 8.11 1.80 5.44
C VAL A 56 7.08 1.42 6.49
N SER A 57 7.50 0.74 7.56
CA SER A 57 6.61 0.39 8.67
C SER A 57 5.96 1.64 9.27
N THR A 58 4.73 1.51 9.70
CA THR A 58 4.02 2.56 10.44
C THR A 58 4.37 2.57 11.95
N GLY A 59 5.18 1.61 12.40
CA GLY A 59 5.43 1.38 13.82
C GLY A 59 4.29 0.65 14.54
N SER A 60 3.18 0.39 13.86
CA SER A 60 2.03 -0.37 14.37
C SER A 60 1.87 -1.67 13.61
N LEU A 61 2.18 -2.79 14.25
CA LEU A 61 2.07 -4.12 13.63
C LEU A 61 0.67 -4.40 13.07
N SER A 62 -0.37 -4.00 13.78
CA SER A 62 -1.75 -4.22 13.33
C SER A 62 -2.10 -3.41 12.08
N LEU A 63 -1.59 -2.18 11.99
CA LEU A 63 -1.79 -1.33 10.81
C LEU A 63 -0.97 -1.87 9.62
N ASP A 64 0.27 -2.24 9.84
CA ASP A 64 1.14 -2.81 8.80
C ASP A 64 0.54 -4.10 8.19
N LEU A 65 -0.03 -4.97 9.03
CA LEU A 65 -0.74 -6.16 8.58
C LEU A 65 -2.03 -5.80 7.80
N ALA A 66 -2.78 -4.80 8.25
CA ALA A 66 -4.01 -4.36 7.59
C ALA A 66 -3.74 -3.74 6.21
N LEU A 67 -2.62 -3.04 6.05
CA LEU A 67 -2.17 -2.49 4.76
C LEU A 67 -1.73 -3.56 3.76
N GLY A 68 -1.39 -4.76 4.24
CA GLY A 68 -1.07 -5.92 3.40
C GLY A 68 0.31 -5.93 2.74
N ILE A 69 1.05 -4.82 2.82
CA ILE A 69 2.42 -4.68 2.28
C ILE A 69 3.46 -4.43 3.38
N GLY A 70 3.05 -4.50 4.66
CA GLY A 70 3.95 -4.31 5.79
C GLY A 70 4.25 -2.85 6.14
N GLY A 71 3.45 -1.89 5.67
CA GLY A 71 3.62 -0.48 5.96
C GLY A 71 3.10 0.43 4.85
N LEU A 72 3.59 1.67 4.81
CA LEU A 72 3.27 2.63 3.76
C LEU A 72 4.17 2.42 2.54
N PRO A 73 3.62 2.48 1.31
CA PRO A 73 4.39 2.23 0.09
C PRO A 73 5.45 3.32 -0.15
N LYS A 74 6.70 2.93 -0.43
CA LYS A 74 7.74 3.87 -0.85
C LYS A 74 7.47 4.43 -2.25
N GLY A 75 7.88 5.68 -2.47
CA GLY A 75 7.73 6.37 -3.75
C GLY A 75 6.27 6.68 -4.11
N ARG A 76 5.41 6.80 -3.11
CA ARG A 76 4.00 7.19 -3.26
C ARG A 76 3.65 8.34 -2.31
N VAL A 77 2.72 9.19 -2.75
CA VAL A 77 2.05 10.14 -1.87
C VAL A 77 0.98 9.39 -1.10
N VAL A 78 1.01 9.49 0.22
CA VAL A 78 0.03 8.87 1.13
C VAL A 78 -0.71 9.98 1.86
N GLU A 79 -2.03 10.02 1.70
CA GLU A 79 -2.89 10.96 2.42
C GLU A 79 -3.40 10.31 3.71
N VAL A 80 -3.23 11.01 4.84
CA VAL A 80 -3.77 10.62 6.14
C VAL A 80 -4.74 11.69 6.60
N TYR A 81 -6.02 11.37 6.71
CA TYR A 81 -7.05 12.31 7.08
C TYR A 81 -7.89 11.82 8.27
N GLY A 82 -8.52 12.74 8.96
CA GLY A 82 -9.35 12.47 10.13
C GLY A 82 -9.57 13.73 10.98
N PRO A 83 -10.43 13.66 12.00
CA PRO A 83 -10.69 14.79 12.90
C PRO A 83 -9.43 15.22 13.66
N GLU A 84 -9.50 16.38 14.28
CA GLU A 84 -8.47 16.83 15.22
C GLU A 84 -8.23 15.79 16.33
N SER A 85 -7.01 15.73 16.83
CA SER A 85 -6.60 14.81 17.90
C SER A 85 -6.79 13.31 17.58
N SER A 86 -6.98 12.94 16.32
CA SER A 86 -7.13 11.54 15.89
C SER A 86 -5.81 10.76 15.77
N GLY A 87 -4.67 11.40 16.00
CA GLY A 87 -3.35 10.77 15.96
C GLY A 87 -2.65 10.83 14.60
N LYS A 88 -3.09 11.67 13.65
CA LYS A 88 -2.44 11.83 12.34
C LYS A 88 -0.95 12.16 12.46
N THR A 89 -0.61 13.19 13.24
CA THR A 89 0.78 13.60 13.48
C THR A 89 1.57 12.53 14.23
N THR A 90 0.94 11.84 15.19
CA THR A 90 1.56 10.71 15.89
C THR A 90 1.96 9.61 14.93
N LEU A 91 1.06 9.23 14.01
CA LEU A 91 1.33 8.24 12.98
C LEU A 91 2.47 8.69 12.05
N ALA A 92 2.44 9.95 11.59
CA ALA A 92 3.50 10.50 10.74
C ALA A 92 4.88 10.46 11.44
N LEU A 93 4.94 10.84 12.71
CA LEU A 93 6.19 10.78 13.49
C LEU A 93 6.68 9.34 13.73
N GLN A 94 5.79 8.38 13.91
CA GLN A 94 6.18 6.98 14.01
C GLN A 94 6.74 6.45 12.68
N VAL A 95 6.15 6.83 11.56
CA VAL A 95 6.68 6.49 10.22
C VAL A 95 8.07 7.09 10.02
N VAL A 96 8.28 8.35 10.43
CA VAL A 96 9.62 9.00 10.42
C VAL A 96 10.61 8.20 11.25
N ALA A 97 10.24 7.82 12.48
CA ALA A 97 11.12 7.05 13.37
C ALA A 97 11.49 5.69 12.74
N GLU A 98 10.54 4.99 12.13
CA GLU A 98 10.81 3.70 11.45
C GLU A 98 11.67 3.89 10.19
N ALA A 99 11.45 4.96 9.44
CA ALA A 99 12.28 5.30 8.28
C ALA A 99 13.71 5.61 8.68
N GLN A 100 13.93 6.41 9.74
CA GLN A 100 15.27 6.71 10.28
C GLN A 100 15.97 5.44 10.79
N LYS A 101 15.28 4.55 11.49
CA LYS A 101 15.81 3.23 11.91
C LYS A 101 16.29 2.38 10.74
N ALA A 102 15.63 2.51 9.58
CA ALA A 102 16.03 1.85 8.34
C ALA A 102 17.18 2.57 7.61
N GLY A 103 17.73 3.64 8.17
CA GLY A 103 18.82 4.45 7.59
C GLY A 103 18.34 5.51 6.59
N GLY A 104 17.05 5.80 6.55
CA GLY A 104 16.48 6.84 5.69
C GLY A 104 16.68 8.25 6.26
N ILE A 105 16.93 9.22 5.37
CA ILE A 105 16.92 10.65 5.71
C ILE A 105 15.47 11.13 5.63
N CYS A 106 15.02 11.84 6.68
CA CYS A 106 13.65 12.31 6.79
C CYS A 106 13.60 13.82 6.92
N ALA A 107 12.57 14.40 6.29
CA ALA A 107 12.22 15.80 6.49
C ALA A 107 10.75 15.91 6.94
N PHE A 108 10.47 16.87 7.80
CA PHE A 108 9.13 17.17 8.29
C PHE A 108 8.81 18.64 8.00
N VAL A 109 7.76 18.86 7.23
CA VAL A 109 7.26 20.22 6.93
C VAL A 109 6.06 20.48 7.83
N ASP A 110 6.24 21.32 8.84
CA ASP A 110 5.28 21.61 9.91
C ASP A 110 4.62 22.97 9.69
N ALA A 111 3.60 23.02 8.84
CA ALA A 111 2.84 24.24 8.55
C ALA A 111 1.93 24.70 9.72
N GLU A 112 1.67 23.83 10.69
CA GLU A 112 0.88 24.16 11.89
C GLU A 112 1.72 24.70 13.04
N HIS A 113 3.06 24.61 12.94
CA HIS A 113 4.01 24.99 14.00
C HIS A 113 3.73 24.28 15.34
N ALA A 114 3.23 23.04 15.27
CA ALA A 114 2.72 22.31 16.43
C ALA A 114 3.60 21.09 16.80
N LEU A 115 4.72 20.87 16.12
CA LEU A 115 5.63 19.78 16.43
C LEU A 115 6.30 19.97 17.79
N ASP A 116 6.06 19.01 18.70
CA ASP A 116 6.77 18.93 19.98
C ASP A 116 7.98 17.98 19.85
N PRO A 117 9.23 18.51 19.95
CA PRO A 117 10.45 17.70 19.85
C PRO A 117 10.56 16.65 20.96
N VAL A 118 10.05 16.95 22.16
CA VAL A 118 10.08 16.01 23.30
C VAL A 118 9.15 14.83 23.02
N TYR A 119 7.99 15.10 22.43
CA TYR A 119 7.06 14.06 22.03
C TYR A 119 7.60 13.23 20.87
N ALA A 120 8.15 13.87 19.85
CA ALA A 120 8.79 13.18 18.71
C ALA A 120 9.89 12.21 19.19
N LYS A 121 10.76 12.67 20.09
CA LYS A 121 11.81 11.84 20.69
C LYS A 121 11.26 10.64 21.46
N LYS A 122 10.15 10.80 22.18
CA LYS A 122 9.47 9.68 22.88
C LYS A 122 8.90 8.65 21.92
N LEU A 123 8.52 9.04 20.72
CA LEU A 123 8.06 8.14 19.64
C LEU A 123 9.22 7.43 18.93
N GLY A 124 10.47 7.81 19.24
CA GLY A 124 11.66 7.18 18.68
C GLY A 124 12.25 7.93 17.50
N VAL A 125 11.81 9.15 17.23
CA VAL A 125 12.41 10.02 16.21
C VAL A 125 13.78 10.50 16.70
N ASP A 126 14.79 10.37 15.85
CA ASP A 126 16.06 11.04 16.03
C ASP A 126 15.90 12.52 15.64
N THR A 127 15.80 13.36 16.66
CA THR A 127 15.55 14.80 16.49
C THR A 127 16.79 15.57 16.04
N GLU A 128 17.98 15.00 16.16
CA GLU A 128 19.23 15.62 15.69
C GLU A 128 19.42 15.44 14.17
N GLU A 129 18.86 14.34 13.62
CA GLU A 129 18.95 13.99 12.20
C GLU A 129 17.66 14.34 11.41
N LEU A 130 16.60 14.78 12.09
CA LEU A 130 15.36 15.15 11.42
C LEU A 130 15.46 16.57 10.84
N LEU A 131 15.34 16.68 9.53
CA LEU A 131 15.20 17.98 8.89
C LEU A 131 13.79 18.53 9.15
N ILE A 132 13.72 19.77 9.65
CA ILE A 132 12.43 20.43 9.91
C ILE A 132 12.34 21.76 9.16
N SER A 133 11.19 22.00 8.57
CA SER A 133 10.81 23.30 8.01
C SER A 133 9.45 23.72 8.53
N GLN A 134 9.29 25.01 8.82
CA GLN A 134 8.06 25.61 9.33
C GLN A 134 7.63 26.79 8.44
N PRO A 135 7.08 26.50 7.25
CA PRO A 135 6.66 27.54 6.33
C PRO A 135 5.41 28.27 6.82
N ASP A 136 5.30 29.56 6.47
CA ASP A 136 4.15 30.39 6.81
C ASP A 136 2.95 30.18 5.87
N THR A 137 3.19 29.63 4.67
CA THR A 137 2.16 29.41 3.64
C THR A 137 2.26 28.03 3.01
N GLY A 138 1.14 27.54 2.46
CA GLY A 138 1.09 26.26 1.76
C GLY A 138 1.97 26.23 0.50
N GLU A 139 2.07 27.37 -0.21
CA GLU A 139 2.92 27.52 -1.38
C GLU A 139 4.40 27.29 -1.03
N GLN A 140 4.86 27.95 0.07
CA GLN A 140 6.23 27.74 0.57
C GLN A 140 6.47 26.29 1.00
N ALA A 141 5.47 25.64 1.62
CA ALA A 141 5.56 24.23 2.00
C ALA A 141 5.79 23.32 0.79
N LEU A 142 5.10 23.58 -0.32
CA LEU A 142 5.24 22.82 -1.55
C LEU A 142 6.59 23.08 -2.24
N GLU A 143 7.04 24.33 -2.29
CA GLU A 143 8.35 24.69 -2.84
C GLU A 143 9.53 24.08 -2.06
N ILE A 144 9.38 23.94 -0.73
CA ILE A 144 10.40 23.31 0.12
C ILE A 144 10.42 21.80 -0.05
N ALA A 145 9.27 21.21 -0.35
CA ALA A 145 9.14 19.76 -0.51
C ALA A 145 9.57 19.25 -1.91
N ASP A 146 9.69 20.14 -2.91
CA ASP A 146 10.10 19.83 -4.28
C ASP A 146 11.62 19.81 -4.42
#